data_9483c44fae6fb5c235825b6d38316e87
#
_entry.id   9483c44fae6fb5c235825b6d38316e87
#
_cell.length_a   1.000
_cell.length_b   1.000
_cell.length_c   1.000
_cell.angle_alpha   90.00
_cell.angle_beta   90.00
_cell.angle_gamma   90.00
#
_symmetry.space_group_name_H-M   'P 1'
#
loop_
_entity.id
_entity.type
_entity.pdbx_description
1 polymer ?
#
loop_
_entity_poly.entity_id
_entity_poly.type
_entity_poly.pdbx_seq_one_letter_code
_entity_poly.pdbx_strand_id
1 'polypeptide(L)'
;MKFLVADDHELIRQGVKGLLRGLDPDAQFDEADTWDTLAAAARPDADHDLAIVDLHMPGMSGAASLEILLKENPALPVVVLSAEESPDEMRAVLAAGALGFVPKRQPASVMLKAIELVLSGGAYVPMEALSLLGAREAARAVPGGAGGAGGAGSSQATLSVIEPIVQVQALQPHQQHLLENLSPRQQDIMRLVHRGWTNKMIARELGVAEGTVKVHLSVIFRALGVHNRSTAIAVINGWLEAGKTL
;
A
#
# COMPACT_ATOMS: atom_id res chain seq x y z
N MET A 1 12.70 -7.64 10.35
CA MET A 1 11.64 -6.68 9.95
C MET A 1 11.29 -5.76 11.12
N LYS A 2 10.84 -4.53 10.84
CA LYS A 2 10.39 -3.59 11.88
C LYS A 2 8.91 -3.29 11.69
N PHE A 3 8.12 -3.53 12.71
CA PHE A 3 6.67 -3.38 12.67
C PHE A 3 6.21 -2.28 13.63
N LEU A 4 5.18 -1.54 13.24
CA LEU A 4 4.42 -0.67 14.13
C LEU A 4 3.11 -1.35 14.45
N VAL A 5 2.82 -1.61 15.73
CA VAL A 5 1.59 -2.26 16.19
C VAL A 5 0.82 -1.28 17.06
N ALA A 6 -0.32 -0.84 16.55
CA ALA A 6 -1.16 0.17 17.18
C ALA A 6 -2.54 -0.41 17.52
N ASP A 7 -2.85 -0.51 18.81
CA ASP A 7 -4.12 -1.00 19.36
C ASP A 7 -4.18 -0.56 20.84
N ASP A 8 -5.30 -0.10 21.34
CA ASP A 8 -5.44 0.31 22.75
C ASP A 8 -5.50 -0.89 23.71
N HIS A 9 -5.74 -2.09 23.19
CA HIS A 9 -5.77 -3.33 23.96
C HIS A 9 -4.39 -4.01 23.97
N GLU A 10 -3.70 -3.99 25.10
CA GLU A 10 -2.38 -4.60 25.26
C GLU A 10 -2.35 -6.08 24.83
N LEU A 11 -3.39 -6.84 25.17
CA LEU A 11 -3.47 -8.27 24.84
C LEU A 11 -3.46 -8.51 23.30
N ILE A 12 -4.13 -7.62 22.55
CA ILE A 12 -4.14 -7.68 21.09
C ILE A 12 -2.74 -7.37 20.55
N ARG A 13 -2.08 -6.31 21.04
CA ARG A 13 -0.70 -5.98 20.64
C ARG A 13 0.24 -7.16 20.89
N GLN A 14 0.17 -7.78 22.07
CA GLN A 14 1.01 -8.96 22.40
C GLN A 14 0.69 -10.16 21.49
N GLY A 15 -0.59 -10.40 21.19
CA GLY A 15 -1.02 -11.44 20.27
C GLY A 15 -0.48 -11.23 18.86
N VAL A 16 -0.61 -10.02 18.32
CA VAL A 16 -0.10 -9.65 16.98
C VAL A 16 1.44 -9.79 16.94
N LYS A 17 2.15 -9.29 17.96
CA LYS A 17 3.61 -9.46 18.03
C LYS A 17 4.02 -10.93 18.07
N GLY A 18 3.27 -11.76 18.80
CA GLY A 18 3.50 -13.21 18.83
C GLY A 18 3.36 -13.84 17.44
N LEU A 19 2.33 -13.47 16.68
CA LEU A 19 2.12 -13.93 15.31
C LEU A 19 3.25 -13.48 14.37
N LEU A 20 3.65 -12.21 14.46
CA LEU A 20 4.71 -11.64 13.61
C LEU A 20 6.09 -12.24 13.90
N ARG A 21 6.38 -12.62 15.15
CA ARG A 21 7.60 -13.38 15.49
C ARG A 21 7.62 -14.77 14.87
N GLY A 22 6.44 -15.34 14.57
CA GLY A 22 6.35 -16.58 13.80
C GLY A 22 6.81 -16.41 12.34
N LEU A 23 6.73 -15.19 11.78
CA LEU A 23 7.21 -14.86 10.44
C LEU A 23 8.69 -14.44 10.44
N ASP A 24 9.08 -13.67 11.43
CA ASP A 24 10.44 -13.15 11.60
C ASP A 24 10.79 -13.17 13.09
N PRO A 25 11.59 -14.18 13.55
CA PRO A 25 11.97 -14.29 14.95
C PRO A 25 12.73 -13.06 15.49
N ASP A 26 13.44 -12.34 14.61
CA ASP A 26 14.21 -11.14 14.93
C ASP A 26 13.41 -9.84 14.71
N ALA A 27 12.08 -9.93 14.55
CA ALA A 27 11.23 -8.78 14.35
C ALA A 27 11.32 -7.77 15.49
N GLN A 28 11.47 -6.50 15.12
CA GLN A 28 11.42 -5.35 16.02
C GLN A 28 10.04 -4.72 16.01
N PHE A 29 9.62 -4.17 17.14
CA PHE A 29 8.29 -3.62 17.32
C PHE A 29 8.34 -2.24 17.97
N ASP A 30 7.70 -1.27 17.31
CA ASP A 30 7.22 -0.06 17.95
C ASP A 30 5.73 -0.24 18.27
N GLU A 31 5.28 0.26 19.40
CA GLU A 31 3.89 0.11 19.88
C GLU A 31 3.23 1.47 20.06
N ALA A 32 1.93 1.52 19.78
CA ALA A 32 1.08 2.69 20.05
C ALA A 32 -0.27 2.22 20.61
N ASP A 33 -0.87 3.04 21.47
CA ASP A 33 -2.14 2.78 22.13
C ASP A 33 -3.15 3.93 21.99
N THR A 34 -2.71 5.03 21.39
CA THR A 34 -3.51 6.22 21.08
C THR A 34 -3.13 6.78 19.71
N TRP A 35 -3.98 7.68 19.20
CA TRP A 35 -3.65 8.43 17.98
C TRP A 35 -2.32 9.18 18.08
N ASP A 36 -2.09 9.87 19.21
CA ASP A 36 -0.89 10.70 19.38
C ASP A 36 0.38 9.85 19.38
N THR A 37 0.36 8.69 20.05
CA THR A 37 1.49 7.76 20.07
C THR A 37 1.70 7.10 18.70
N LEU A 38 0.63 6.79 17.98
CA LEU A 38 0.70 6.27 16.61
C LEU A 38 1.32 7.31 15.66
N ALA A 39 0.82 8.54 15.66
CA ALA A 39 1.34 9.61 14.81
C ALA A 39 2.81 9.91 15.11
N ALA A 40 3.20 9.92 16.39
CA ALA A 40 4.58 10.11 16.80
C ALA A 40 5.51 8.96 16.38
N ALA A 41 5.02 7.72 16.37
CA ALA A 41 5.79 6.53 15.98
C ALA A 41 5.88 6.35 14.46
N ALA A 42 4.82 6.71 13.73
CA ALA A 42 4.70 6.46 12.29
C ALA A 42 5.50 7.45 11.41
N ARG A 43 6.53 8.09 11.94
CA ARG A 43 7.37 9.03 11.17
C ARG A 43 8.09 8.33 10.03
N PRO A 44 8.31 9.01 8.89
CA PRO A 44 9.01 8.42 7.74
C PRO A 44 10.40 7.88 8.07
N ASP A 45 11.12 8.53 9.00
CA ASP A 45 12.47 8.12 9.45
C ASP A 45 12.47 6.90 10.37
N ALA A 46 11.30 6.49 10.88
CA ALA A 46 11.18 5.31 11.74
C ALA A 46 11.35 3.98 10.97
N ASP A 47 11.21 3.99 9.64
CA ASP A 47 11.56 2.91 8.71
C ASP A 47 10.82 1.59 8.96
N HIS A 48 9.50 1.68 9.21
CA HIS A 48 8.66 0.50 9.41
C HIS A 48 8.42 -0.25 8.10
N ASP A 49 8.55 -1.57 8.13
CA ASP A 49 8.21 -2.46 7.04
C ASP A 49 6.68 -2.61 6.87
N LEU A 50 5.93 -2.49 7.97
CA LEU A 50 4.47 -2.57 8.00
C LEU A 50 3.93 -1.96 9.30
N ALA A 51 2.82 -1.23 9.21
CA ALA A 51 2.00 -0.85 10.36
C ALA A 51 0.72 -1.69 10.42
N ILE A 52 0.40 -2.19 11.60
CA ILE A 52 -0.87 -2.86 11.92
C ILE A 52 -1.62 -1.93 12.87
N VAL A 53 -2.78 -1.44 12.45
CA VAL A 53 -3.47 -0.31 13.11
C VAL A 53 -4.92 -0.66 13.42
N ASP A 54 -5.31 -0.50 14.68
CA ASP A 54 -6.72 -0.43 15.07
C ASP A 54 -7.28 0.97 14.79
N LEU A 55 -8.50 1.04 14.30
CA LEU A 55 -9.19 2.32 14.03
C LEU A 55 -9.87 2.93 15.23
N HIS A 56 -10.10 2.15 16.30
CA HIS A 56 -10.92 2.54 17.43
C HIS A 56 -10.10 2.85 18.69
N MET A 57 -8.86 3.31 18.51
CA MET A 57 -8.03 3.79 19.61
C MET A 57 -8.43 5.20 20.07
N PRO A 58 -8.13 5.56 21.33
CA PRO A 58 -8.34 6.92 21.84
C PRO A 58 -7.70 7.98 20.92
N GLY A 59 -8.45 9.02 20.60
CA GLY A 59 -8.03 10.11 19.72
C GLY A 59 -8.18 9.83 18.20
N MET A 60 -8.52 8.61 17.78
CA MET A 60 -8.79 8.30 16.38
C MET A 60 -10.26 8.59 15.99
N SER A 61 -10.44 9.00 14.75
CA SER A 61 -11.73 9.18 14.08
C SER A 61 -11.89 8.19 12.90
N GLY A 62 -11.59 6.93 13.14
CA GLY A 62 -11.69 5.86 12.14
C GLY A 62 -10.82 6.10 10.90
N ALA A 63 -11.40 5.85 9.72
CA ALA A 63 -10.72 6.00 8.44
C ALA A 63 -10.21 7.42 8.15
N ALA A 64 -10.82 8.47 8.74
CA ALA A 64 -10.35 9.84 8.56
C ALA A 64 -8.96 10.07 9.18
N SER A 65 -8.70 9.51 10.37
CA SER A 65 -7.37 9.56 10.98
C SER A 65 -6.35 8.76 10.15
N LEU A 66 -6.75 7.61 9.61
CA LEU A 66 -5.90 6.82 8.72
C LEU A 66 -5.54 7.59 7.44
N GLU A 67 -6.49 8.35 6.88
CA GLU A 67 -6.22 9.19 5.70
C GLU A 67 -5.17 10.26 6.01
N ILE A 68 -5.23 10.89 7.19
CA ILE A 68 -4.22 11.86 7.65
C ILE A 68 -2.86 11.16 7.78
N LEU A 69 -2.80 10.03 8.48
CA LEU A 69 -1.58 9.25 8.66
C LEU A 69 -0.90 8.91 7.33
N LEU A 70 -1.69 8.44 6.35
CA LEU A 70 -1.19 8.03 5.05
C LEU A 70 -0.88 9.21 4.11
N LYS A 71 -1.47 10.38 4.32
CA LYS A 71 -1.03 11.62 3.64
C LYS A 71 0.34 12.08 4.11
N GLU A 72 0.61 11.98 5.40
CA GLU A 72 1.91 12.31 5.98
C GLU A 72 2.97 11.23 5.70
N ASN A 73 2.53 9.96 5.61
CA ASN A 73 3.39 8.80 5.39
C ASN A 73 2.88 7.96 4.20
N PRO A 74 2.88 8.49 2.95
CA PRO A 74 2.24 7.86 1.81
C PRO A 74 2.87 6.53 1.40
N ALA A 75 4.08 6.27 1.85
CA ALA A 75 4.81 5.05 1.56
C ALA A 75 4.81 4.02 2.71
N LEU A 76 4.14 4.31 3.84
CA LEU A 76 3.98 3.36 4.93
C LEU A 76 2.94 2.29 4.55
N PRO A 77 3.30 0.99 4.48
CA PRO A 77 2.32 -0.06 4.30
C PRO A 77 1.44 -0.19 5.56
N VAL A 78 0.12 -0.16 5.41
CA VAL A 78 -0.80 -0.29 6.55
C VAL A 78 -1.79 -1.42 6.33
N VAL A 79 -1.94 -2.26 7.35
CA VAL A 79 -3.04 -3.21 7.53
C VAL A 79 -3.87 -2.75 8.71
N VAL A 80 -5.16 -2.65 8.50
CA VAL A 80 -6.11 -2.29 9.55
C VAL A 80 -6.64 -3.56 10.23
N LEU A 81 -6.64 -3.56 11.56
CA LEU A 81 -7.39 -4.50 12.38
C LEU A 81 -8.61 -3.77 12.94
N SER A 82 -9.82 -4.30 12.76
CA SER A 82 -11.03 -3.67 13.30
C SER A 82 -11.94 -4.67 13.99
N ALA A 83 -12.53 -4.26 15.10
CA ALA A 83 -13.63 -4.99 15.73
C ALA A 83 -14.94 -4.79 14.97
N GLU A 84 -15.08 -3.68 14.26
CA GLU A 84 -16.22 -3.37 13.40
C GLU A 84 -15.99 -3.87 11.98
N GLU A 85 -17.06 -4.41 11.38
CA GLU A 85 -17.02 -4.99 10.04
C GLU A 85 -18.03 -4.33 9.11
N SER A 86 -18.30 -3.03 9.36
CA SER A 86 -19.23 -2.33 8.48
C SER A 86 -18.64 -2.21 7.08
N PRO A 87 -19.42 -2.49 6.04
CA PRO A 87 -18.97 -2.35 4.66
C PRO A 87 -18.53 -0.94 4.29
N ASP A 88 -19.10 0.06 4.97
CA ASP A 88 -18.75 1.46 4.76
C ASP A 88 -17.39 1.80 5.35
N GLU A 89 -17.08 1.29 6.54
CA GLU A 89 -15.76 1.43 7.16
C GLU A 89 -14.68 0.75 6.33
N MET A 90 -14.91 -0.51 5.90
CA MET A 90 -13.97 -1.23 5.02
C MET A 90 -13.65 -0.44 3.76
N ARG A 91 -14.69 0.13 3.11
CA ARG A 91 -14.49 0.96 1.92
C ARG A 91 -13.70 2.22 2.21
N ALA A 92 -14.01 2.92 3.29
CA ALA A 92 -13.32 4.13 3.68
C ALA A 92 -11.84 3.88 3.97
N VAL A 93 -11.52 2.77 4.66
CA VAL A 93 -10.16 2.32 4.97
C VAL A 93 -9.35 2.01 3.70
N LEU A 94 -9.94 1.25 2.77
CA LEU A 94 -9.28 0.92 1.52
C LEU A 94 -9.12 2.14 0.62
N ALA A 95 -10.11 3.05 0.61
CA ALA A 95 -10.03 4.31 -0.11
C ALA A 95 -8.96 5.26 0.47
N ALA A 96 -8.76 5.25 1.80
CA ALA A 96 -7.68 5.98 2.46
C ALA A 96 -6.29 5.44 2.08
N GLY A 97 -6.21 4.21 1.57
CA GLY A 97 -4.96 3.64 1.06
C GLY A 97 -4.40 2.47 1.85
N ALA A 98 -5.11 1.92 2.82
CA ALA A 98 -4.70 0.68 3.49
C ALA A 98 -4.49 -0.47 2.48
N LEU A 99 -3.54 -1.34 2.76
CA LEU A 99 -3.27 -2.55 1.98
C LEU A 99 -4.13 -3.74 2.41
N GLY A 100 -4.71 -3.67 3.59
CA GLY A 100 -5.57 -4.72 4.07
C GLY A 100 -6.52 -4.26 5.17
N PHE A 101 -7.65 -4.94 5.26
CA PHE A 101 -8.61 -4.84 6.33
C PHE A 101 -8.84 -6.24 6.90
N VAL A 102 -8.53 -6.44 8.17
CA VAL A 102 -8.67 -7.74 8.86
C VAL A 102 -9.56 -7.56 10.08
N PRO A 103 -10.73 -8.22 10.10
CA PRO A 103 -11.57 -8.25 11.29
C PRO A 103 -10.85 -8.91 12.48
N LYS A 104 -10.88 -8.30 13.67
CA LYS A 104 -10.24 -8.84 14.89
C LYS A 104 -10.81 -10.20 15.32
N ARG A 105 -12.04 -10.52 14.94
CA ARG A 105 -12.68 -11.83 15.22
C ARG A 105 -12.15 -12.98 14.35
N GLN A 106 -11.40 -12.68 13.29
CA GLN A 106 -10.84 -13.71 12.44
C GLN A 106 -9.84 -14.60 13.21
N PRO A 107 -9.76 -15.89 12.91
CA PRO A 107 -8.73 -16.74 13.49
C PRO A 107 -7.33 -16.19 13.26
N ALA A 108 -6.44 -16.38 14.23
CA ALA A 108 -5.05 -15.93 14.16
C ALA A 108 -4.34 -16.39 12.88
N SER A 109 -4.67 -17.60 12.39
CA SER A 109 -4.13 -18.13 11.12
C SER A 109 -4.57 -17.33 9.89
N VAL A 110 -5.79 -16.78 9.87
CA VAL A 110 -6.28 -15.93 8.79
C VAL A 110 -5.60 -14.56 8.84
N MET A 111 -5.48 -13.98 10.04
CA MET A 111 -4.75 -12.74 10.26
C MET A 111 -3.30 -12.87 9.77
N LEU A 112 -2.62 -13.95 10.15
CA LEU A 112 -1.24 -14.21 9.73
C LEU A 112 -1.13 -14.29 8.20
N LYS A 113 -2.05 -15.03 7.55
CA LYS A 113 -2.07 -15.15 6.08
C LYS A 113 -2.37 -13.82 5.38
N ALA A 114 -3.24 -12.99 5.93
CA ALA A 114 -3.51 -11.66 5.42
C ALA A 114 -2.24 -10.78 5.49
N ILE A 115 -1.52 -10.82 6.61
CA ILE A 115 -0.26 -10.10 6.79
C ILE A 115 0.82 -10.64 5.85
N GLU A 116 0.99 -11.96 5.73
CA GLU A 116 1.91 -12.58 4.76
C GLU A 116 1.62 -12.15 3.33
N LEU A 117 0.34 -12.11 2.94
CA LEU A 117 -0.09 -11.67 1.62
C LEU A 117 0.33 -10.20 1.38
N VAL A 118 0.06 -9.33 2.35
CA VAL A 118 0.47 -7.92 2.28
C VAL A 118 1.98 -7.81 2.21
N LEU A 119 2.73 -8.51 3.06
CA LEU A 119 4.20 -8.54 3.04
C LEU A 119 4.78 -9.12 1.74
N SER A 120 4.01 -9.87 0.98
CA SER A 120 4.41 -10.33 -0.36
C SER A 120 4.08 -9.35 -1.49
N GLY A 121 3.50 -8.18 -1.17
CA GLY A 121 3.13 -7.12 -2.13
C GLY A 121 1.69 -7.20 -2.62
N GLY A 122 0.88 -8.07 -2.04
CA GLY A 122 -0.56 -8.15 -2.31
C GLY A 122 -1.38 -7.20 -1.44
N ALA A 123 -2.71 -7.31 -1.57
CA ALA A 123 -3.67 -6.65 -0.69
C ALA A 123 -4.67 -7.66 -0.17
N TYR A 124 -5.09 -7.53 1.09
CA TYR A 124 -6.10 -8.40 1.68
C TYR A 124 -7.41 -7.63 1.88
N VAL A 125 -8.46 -8.13 1.24
CA VAL A 125 -9.81 -7.58 1.34
C VAL A 125 -10.76 -8.73 1.67
N PRO A 126 -11.57 -8.64 2.74
CA PRO A 126 -12.60 -9.63 3.02
C PRO A 126 -13.59 -9.77 1.85
N MET A 127 -14.13 -10.98 1.65
CA MET A 127 -15.07 -11.27 0.55
C MET A 127 -16.31 -10.38 0.60
N GLU A 128 -16.75 -10.02 1.80
CA GLU A 128 -17.88 -9.12 2.03
C GLU A 128 -17.65 -7.72 1.40
N ALA A 129 -16.43 -7.23 1.44
CA ALA A 129 -16.08 -5.95 0.82
C ALA A 129 -15.97 -6.04 -0.71
N LEU A 130 -15.57 -7.18 -1.26
CA LEU A 130 -15.43 -7.38 -2.71
C LEU A 130 -16.78 -7.29 -3.44
N SER A 131 -17.85 -7.84 -2.85
CA SER A 131 -19.21 -7.76 -3.43
C SER A 131 -19.72 -6.32 -3.57
N LEU A 132 -19.25 -5.42 -2.72
CA LEU A 132 -19.62 -4.00 -2.70
C LEU A 132 -18.79 -3.15 -3.66
N LEU A 133 -17.56 -3.56 -3.95
CA LEU A 133 -16.71 -2.91 -4.97
C LEU A 133 -17.23 -3.24 -6.39
N GLY A 134 -17.64 -4.48 -6.65
CA GLY A 134 -18.17 -4.92 -7.94
C GLY A 134 -19.55 -4.32 -8.30
N ALA A 135 -20.41 -4.04 -7.32
CA ALA A 135 -21.72 -3.47 -7.55
C ALA A 135 -21.67 -2.02 -8.11
N ARG A 136 -20.62 -1.28 -7.88
CA ARG A 136 -20.45 0.10 -8.38
C ARG A 136 -19.83 0.18 -9.78
N GLU A 137 -19.00 -0.76 -10.17
CA GLU A 137 -18.52 -0.87 -11.55
C GLU A 137 -19.67 -1.26 -12.49
N ALA A 138 -20.54 -2.19 -12.07
CA ALA A 138 -21.75 -2.54 -12.82
C ALA A 138 -22.76 -1.38 -12.88
N ALA A 139 -22.89 -0.56 -11.84
CA ALA A 139 -23.79 0.61 -11.84
C ALA A 139 -23.24 1.81 -12.64
N ARG A 140 -21.94 1.92 -12.86
CA ARG A 140 -21.33 2.93 -13.74
C ARG A 140 -21.34 2.53 -15.23
N ALA A 141 -21.59 1.26 -15.55
CA ALA A 141 -21.57 0.71 -16.90
C ALA A 141 -22.94 0.70 -17.60
N VAL A 142 -23.95 1.46 -17.11
CA VAL A 142 -25.21 1.65 -17.83
C VAL A 142 -25.29 3.08 -18.39
N PRO A 143 -24.84 3.31 -19.64
CA PRO A 143 -25.34 4.42 -20.42
C PRO A 143 -26.70 4.01 -20.95
N GLY A 144 -27.77 4.70 -20.57
CA GLY A 144 -29.05 4.62 -21.21
C GLY A 144 -28.95 4.99 -22.69
N GLY A 145 -29.54 4.20 -23.56
CA GLY A 145 -29.65 4.53 -24.98
C GLY A 145 -30.07 3.32 -25.82
N ALA A 146 -31.34 3.33 -26.20
CA ALA A 146 -31.98 2.36 -27.04
C ALA A 146 -31.52 2.41 -28.51
N GLY A 147 -31.52 1.26 -29.18
CA GLY A 147 -31.95 1.11 -30.58
C GLY A 147 -30.85 1.03 -31.63
N GLY A 148 -30.88 -0.04 -32.40
CA GLY A 148 -30.38 -0.05 -33.77
C GLY A 148 -29.64 -1.31 -34.20
N ALA A 149 -30.28 -2.10 -35.00
CA ALA A 149 -29.82 -3.35 -35.62
C ALA A 149 -28.76 -3.16 -36.69
N GLY A 150 -27.92 -4.18 -36.90
CA GLY A 150 -27.42 -4.59 -38.21
C GLY A 150 -25.97 -4.29 -38.53
N GLY A 151 -25.23 -5.33 -38.88
CA GLY A 151 -24.04 -5.22 -39.71
C GLY A 151 -22.89 -6.15 -39.31
N ALA A 152 -22.85 -7.33 -39.93
CA ALA A 152 -21.69 -8.19 -39.92
C ALA A 152 -20.52 -7.52 -40.70
N GLY A 153 -19.35 -7.45 -40.07
CA GLY A 153 -18.12 -6.98 -40.71
C GLY A 153 -16.93 -7.53 -40.01
N SER A 154 -16.32 -8.61 -40.54
CA SER A 154 -15.05 -9.13 -40.17
C SER A 154 -13.94 -8.11 -40.45
N SER A 155 -13.33 -7.58 -39.42
CA SER A 155 -12.08 -6.83 -39.56
C SER A 155 -11.04 -7.39 -38.62
N GLN A 156 -10.00 -7.93 -39.21
CA GLN A 156 -8.76 -8.33 -38.56
C GLN A 156 -8.18 -7.14 -37.80
N ALA A 157 -8.15 -7.25 -36.49
CA ALA A 157 -7.47 -6.29 -35.64
C ALA A 157 -5.96 -6.56 -35.76
N THR A 158 -5.30 -5.74 -36.53
CA THR A 158 -3.84 -5.58 -36.51
C THR A 158 -3.46 -5.08 -35.11
N LEU A 159 -2.68 -5.91 -34.39
CA LEU A 159 -2.07 -5.51 -33.13
C LEU A 159 -1.00 -4.45 -33.44
N SER A 160 -1.37 -3.22 -33.40
CA SER A 160 -0.42 -2.12 -33.31
C SER A 160 0.13 -2.10 -31.89
N VAL A 161 1.36 -2.55 -31.74
CA VAL A 161 2.15 -2.30 -30.53
C VAL A 161 2.39 -0.80 -30.45
N ILE A 162 1.54 -0.11 -29.72
CA ILE A 162 1.80 1.28 -29.35
C ILE A 162 2.80 1.22 -28.19
N GLU A 163 4.08 1.39 -28.52
CA GLU A 163 5.05 1.75 -27.50
C GLU A 163 4.60 3.10 -26.90
N PRO A 164 4.38 3.20 -25.58
CA PRO A 164 4.11 4.50 -24.98
C PRO A 164 5.39 5.33 -25.12
N ILE A 165 5.34 6.34 -25.97
CA ILE A 165 6.31 7.45 -25.93
C ILE A 165 6.14 8.07 -24.55
N VAL A 166 7.04 7.72 -23.62
CA VAL A 166 7.10 8.36 -22.31
C VAL A 166 7.59 9.78 -22.55
N GLN A 167 6.65 10.69 -22.80
CA GLN A 167 6.95 12.12 -22.67
C GLN A 167 7.34 12.34 -21.22
N VAL A 168 8.53 12.86 -20.98
CA VAL A 168 8.98 13.34 -19.67
C VAL A 168 8.08 14.49 -19.28
N GLN A 169 6.94 14.15 -18.66
CA GLN A 169 6.04 15.14 -18.08
C GLN A 169 6.69 15.66 -16.81
N ALA A 170 6.64 16.97 -16.60
CA ALA A 170 7.05 17.56 -15.33
C ALA A 170 6.39 16.81 -14.17
N LEU A 171 7.17 16.50 -13.13
CA LEU A 171 6.71 15.77 -11.94
C LEU A 171 5.47 16.43 -11.35
N GLN A 172 4.46 15.65 -11.08
CA GLN A 172 3.25 16.14 -10.42
C GLN A 172 3.57 16.54 -8.98
N PRO A 173 2.90 17.57 -8.41
CA PRO A 173 3.19 18.03 -7.04
C PRO A 173 3.13 16.90 -5.99
N HIS A 174 2.21 15.95 -6.13
CA HIS A 174 2.12 14.79 -5.21
C HIS A 174 3.31 13.83 -5.32
N GLN A 175 3.88 13.67 -6.54
CA GLN A 175 5.06 12.83 -6.76
C GLN A 175 6.30 13.47 -6.14
N GLN A 176 6.41 14.80 -6.23
CA GLN A 176 7.49 15.55 -5.58
C GLN A 176 7.41 15.40 -4.06
N HIS A 177 6.24 15.61 -3.47
CA HIS A 177 6.01 15.45 -2.04
C HIS A 177 6.35 14.04 -1.55
N LEU A 178 5.93 13.00 -2.29
CA LEU A 178 6.27 11.63 -1.94
C LEU A 178 7.77 11.38 -1.95
N LEU A 179 8.47 11.80 -3.02
CA LEU A 179 9.91 11.55 -3.15
C LEU A 179 10.73 12.29 -2.09
N GLU A 180 10.26 13.47 -1.63
CA GLU A 180 10.86 14.21 -0.53
C GLU A 180 10.69 13.52 0.84
N ASN A 181 9.62 12.73 0.99
CA ASN A 181 9.23 12.10 2.27
C ASN A 181 9.41 10.58 2.29
N LEU A 182 10.23 10.02 1.38
CA LEU A 182 10.59 8.61 1.45
C LEU A 182 11.44 8.33 2.68
N SER A 183 11.16 7.24 3.40
CA SER A 183 12.04 6.77 4.46
C SER A 183 13.43 6.41 3.92
N PRO A 184 14.49 6.41 4.76
CA PRO A 184 15.84 6.03 4.33
C PRO A 184 15.85 4.67 3.62
N ARG A 185 15.08 3.71 4.13
CA ARG A 185 14.95 2.39 3.54
C ARG A 185 14.31 2.41 2.16
N GLN A 186 13.28 3.22 1.98
CA GLN A 186 12.59 3.39 0.70
C GLN A 186 13.48 4.12 -0.32
N GLN A 187 14.25 5.11 0.13
CA GLN A 187 15.25 5.78 -0.71
C GLN A 187 16.29 4.79 -1.22
N ASP A 188 16.83 3.92 -0.34
CA ASP A 188 17.79 2.89 -0.73
C ASP A 188 17.18 1.91 -1.75
N ILE A 189 15.94 1.46 -1.51
CA ILE A 189 15.22 0.60 -2.46
C ILE A 189 15.08 1.32 -3.81
N MET A 190 14.66 2.59 -3.83
CA MET A 190 14.45 3.34 -5.06
C MET A 190 15.76 3.64 -5.80
N ARG A 191 16.86 3.91 -5.08
CA ARG A 191 18.20 4.02 -5.68
C ARG A 191 18.61 2.73 -6.40
N LEU A 192 18.40 1.58 -5.76
CA LEU A 192 18.74 0.27 -6.35
C LEU A 192 17.81 -0.10 -7.51
N VAL A 193 16.52 0.28 -7.41
CA VAL A 193 15.56 0.17 -8.52
C VAL A 193 16.03 0.97 -9.73
N HIS A 194 16.44 2.21 -9.52
CA HIS A 194 16.96 3.10 -10.56
C HIS A 194 18.21 2.53 -11.23
N ARG A 195 19.10 1.86 -10.47
CA ARG A 195 20.27 1.14 -10.99
C ARG A 195 19.93 -0.14 -11.73
N GLY A 196 18.67 -0.50 -11.88
CA GLY A 196 18.22 -1.68 -12.61
C GLY A 196 18.26 -3.00 -11.81
N TRP A 197 18.47 -2.96 -10.50
CA TRP A 197 18.59 -4.18 -9.68
C TRP A 197 17.25 -4.88 -9.51
N THR A 198 17.25 -6.22 -9.58
CA THR A 198 16.04 -7.01 -9.32
C THR A 198 15.66 -6.99 -7.84
N ASN A 199 14.40 -7.26 -7.50
CA ASN A 199 13.95 -7.31 -6.10
C ASN A 199 14.79 -8.29 -5.26
N LYS A 200 15.18 -9.42 -5.84
CA LYS A 200 16.05 -10.41 -5.17
C LYS A 200 17.45 -9.85 -4.87
N MET A 201 18.03 -9.08 -5.79
CA MET A 201 19.33 -8.42 -5.56
C MET A 201 19.22 -7.33 -4.49
N ILE A 202 18.16 -6.52 -4.56
CA ILE A 202 17.87 -5.48 -3.57
C ILE A 202 17.69 -6.10 -2.18
N ALA A 203 16.89 -7.16 -2.08
CA ALA A 203 16.65 -7.88 -0.84
C ALA A 203 17.96 -8.39 -0.21
N ARG A 204 18.83 -8.97 -1.02
CA ARG A 204 20.15 -9.47 -0.56
C ARG A 204 21.05 -8.34 -0.09
N GLU A 205 21.13 -7.24 -0.84
CA GLU A 205 21.96 -6.08 -0.53
C GLU A 205 21.52 -5.42 0.78
N LEU A 206 20.22 -5.31 0.95
CA LEU A 206 19.64 -4.62 2.09
C LEU A 206 19.40 -5.55 3.31
N GLY A 207 19.68 -6.86 3.20
CA GLY A 207 19.49 -7.82 4.28
C GLY A 207 18.03 -8.06 4.67
N VAL A 208 17.09 -8.00 3.72
CA VAL A 208 15.65 -8.20 3.95
C VAL A 208 15.08 -9.32 3.10
N ALA A 209 13.83 -9.71 3.36
CA ALA A 209 13.11 -10.63 2.49
C ALA A 209 12.74 -9.95 1.15
N GLU A 210 12.72 -10.71 0.05
CA GLU A 210 12.26 -10.20 -1.25
C GLU A 210 10.82 -9.69 -1.19
N GLY A 211 9.98 -10.30 -0.34
CA GLY A 211 8.61 -9.86 -0.08
C GLY A 211 8.56 -8.42 0.46
N THR A 212 9.41 -8.09 1.43
CA THR A 212 9.53 -6.73 1.99
C THR A 212 9.83 -5.69 0.90
N VAL A 213 10.78 -5.99 0.00
CA VAL A 213 11.08 -5.10 -1.14
C VAL A 213 9.85 -4.93 -2.03
N LYS A 214 9.10 -6.01 -2.32
CA LYS A 214 7.86 -5.95 -3.13
C LYS A 214 6.80 -5.07 -2.47
N VAL A 215 6.62 -5.16 -1.16
CA VAL A 215 5.66 -4.32 -0.42
C VAL A 215 6.00 -2.85 -0.57
N HIS A 216 7.23 -2.46 -0.24
CA HIS A 216 7.65 -1.06 -0.38
C HIS A 216 7.45 -0.55 -1.81
N LEU A 217 7.85 -1.33 -2.81
CA LEU A 217 7.67 -0.94 -4.21
C LEU A 217 6.19 -0.81 -4.59
N SER A 218 5.34 -1.72 -4.16
CA SER A 218 3.89 -1.66 -4.45
C SER A 218 3.26 -0.39 -3.88
N VAL A 219 3.63 -0.02 -2.65
CA VAL A 219 3.13 1.18 -2.00
C VAL A 219 3.68 2.43 -2.67
N ILE A 220 4.99 2.50 -2.92
CA ILE A 220 5.62 3.63 -3.60
C ILE A 220 5.04 3.82 -5.00
N PHE A 221 4.90 2.75 -5.79
CA PHE A 221 4.36 2.84 -7.15
C PHE A 221 2.91 3.34 -7.15
N ARG A 222 2.09 2.84 -6.22
CA ARG A 222 0.71 3.31 -6.06
C ARG A 222 0.67 4.78 -5.68
N ALA A 223 1.47 5.21 -4.72
CA ALA A 223 1.54 6.60 -4.28
C ALA A 223 2.06 7.54 -5.38
N LEU A 224 3.00 7.08 -6.21
CA LEU A 224 3.47 7.81 -7.41
C LEU A 224 2.44 7.81 -8.55
N GLY A 225 1.35 7.03 -8.46
CA GLY A 225 0.39 6.87 -9.55
C GLY A 225 0.96 6.12 -10.76
N VAL A 226 1.95 5.24 -10.54
CA VAL A 226 2.58 4.45 -11.60
C VAL A 226 2.26 2.98 -11.44
N HIS A 227 2.16 2.26 -12.56
CA HIS A 227 1.70 0.86 -12.57
C HIS A 227 2.83 -0.15 -12.79
N ASN A 228 4.02 0.30 -13.11
CA ASN A 228 5.16 -0.56 -13.37
C ASN A 228 6.50 0.11 -13.04
N ARG A 229 7.53 -0.73 -12.98
CA ARG A 229 8.89 -0.33 -12.65
C ARG A 229 9.49 0.67 -13.64
N SER A 230 9.23 0.50 -14.93
CA SER A 230 9.79 1.37 -15.97
C SER A 230 9.26 2.80 -15.85
N THR A 231 7.95 2.94 -15.58
CA THR A 231 7.33 4.24 -15.33
C THR A 231 7.84 4.87 -14.04
N ALA A 232 8.05 4.07 -12.97
CA ALA A 232 8.66 4.56 -11.74
C ALA A 232 10.09 5.09 -11.97
N ILE A 233 10.90 4.39 -12.76
CA ILE A 233 12.25 4.85 -13.12
C ILE A 233 12.18 6.16 -13.92
N ALA A 234 11.23 6.32 -14.83
CA ALA A 234 11.05 7.57 -15.58
C ALA A 234 10.73 8.76 -14.65
N VAL A 235 9.86 8.55 -13.63
CA VAL A 235 9.57 9.57 -12.60
C VAL A 235 10.83 9.92 -11.81
N ILE A 236 11.64 8.92 -11.42
CA ILE A 236 12.91 9.15 -10.69
C ILE A 236 13.88 9.92 -11.56
N ASN A 237 14.01 9.61 -12.86
CA ASN A 237 14.88 10.35 -13.77
C ASN A 237 14.49 11.82 -13.81
N GLY A 238 13.21 12.14 -13.98
CA GLY A 238 12.71 13.52 -13.93
C GLY A 238 13.01 14.21 -12.60
N TRP A 239 12.98 13.49 -11.48
CA TRP A 239 13.35 13.99 -10.16
C TRP A 239 14.85 14.36 -10.07
N LEU A 240 15.72 13.48 -10.55
CA LEU A 240 17.17 13.68 -10.55
C LEU A 240 17.59 14.79 -11.51
N GLU A 241 16.95 14.88 -12.69
CA GLU A 241 17.17 15.96 -13.66
C GLU A 241 16.78 17.34 -13.12
N ALA A 242 15.80 17.40 -12.20
CA ALA A 242 15.44 18.60 -11.46
C ALA A 242 16.48 19.01 -10.38
N GLY A 243 17.64 18.33 -10.30
CA GLY A 243 18.72 18.63 -9.35
C GLY A 243 18.46 18.11 -7.92
N LYS A 244 17.47 17.24 -7.75
CA LYS A 244 17.14 16.61 -6.46
C LYS A 244 17.90 15.29 -6.29
N THR A 245 18.00 14.81 -5.05
CA THR A 245 18.63 13.51 -4.70
C THR A 245 17.62 12.58 -4.02
N LEU A 246 17.82 11.29 -4.21
CA LEU A 246 17.09 10.24 -3.45
C LEU A 246 17.84 9.91 -2.19
#